data_bc4a993518035b6908b09599c662570a
#
_entry.id   bc4a993518035b6908b09599c662570a
#
_cell.length_a   1.000
_cell.length_b   1.000
_cell.length_c   1.000
_cell.angle_alpha   90.00
_cell.angle_beta   90.00
_cell.angle_gamma   90.00
#
_symmetry.space_group_name_H-M   'P 1'
#
loop_
_entity.id
_entity.type
_entity.pdbx_description
1 polymer ?
#
loop_
_entity_poly.entity_id
_entity_poly.type
_entity_poly.pdbx_seq_one_letter_code
_entity_poly.pdbx_strand_id
1 'polypeptide(L)'
;GSFLEFLPIIPYLVASTSPAFHVIVPSLPGYTFSSPPSVDKDFSRYDVARLINKLMVGLGFGNGYAAQGGDIGSDVARILGARYDTVKIVHLNFCGGKGPDIEFTEAEKPGVKRMGWFLNEDYAYVLEHRHRSSTISIVLASNPVALLAWVGEKFLSWSDVSPSLDTILESVTLWWVTETFPRSIYPYRKLDSSHGGPIHMDPNLHLNVPLGFSNFAKEIIPMPERWVASTGNLVLYRHHEHGGHFAALEVPEVLAKDIADFVKLAWR
;
A
#
# COMPACT_ATOMS: atom_id res chain seq x y z
N GLY A 1 -3.32 -2.72 7.65
CA GLY A 1 -3.45 -3.91 6.81
C GLY A 1 -2.46 -5.02 7.12
N SER A 2 -2.70 -6.18 6.60
CA SER A 2 -1.86 -7.37 6.77
C SER A 2 -1.88 -8.22 5.50
N PHE A 3 -1.17 -9.35 5.49
CA PHE A 3 -1.22 -10.30 4.38
C PHE A 3 -2.63 -10.89 4.15
N LEU A 4 -3.52 -10.89 5.16
CA LEU A 4 -4.89 -11.41 5.04
C LEU A 4 -5.67 -10.75 3.90
N GLU A 5 -5.48 -9.44 3.71
CA GLU A 5 -6.16 -8.68 2.67
C GLU A 5 -5.75 -9.12 1.24
N PHE A 6 -4.60 -9.78 1.11
CA PHE A 6 -4.09 -10.31 -0.16
C PHE A 6 -4.46 -11.78 -0.41
N LEU A 7 -5.00 -12.50 0.56
CA LEU A 7 -5.36 -13.90 0.35
C LEU A 7 -6.35 -14.10 -0.79
N PRO A 8 -7.39 -13.24 -0.97
CA PRO A 8 -8.35 -13.41 -2.07
C PRO A 8 -7.75 -13.25 -3.47
N ILE A 9 -6.69 -12.45 -3.65
CA ILE A 9 -6.08 -12.23 -4.98
C ILE A 9 -5.14 -13.37 -5.40
N ILE A 10 -4.55 -14.11 -4.43
CA ILE A 10 -3.56 -15.16 -4.70
C ILE A 10 -4.08 -16.19 -5.71
N PRO A 11 -5.29 -16.78 -5.57
CA PRO A 11 -5.80 -17.77 -6.52
C PRO A 11 -5.84 -17.25 -7.96
N TYR A 12 -6.21 -15.99 -8.18
CA TYR A 12 -6.26 -15.40 -9.52
C TYR A 12 -4.87 -15.24 -10.14
N LEU A 13 -3.88 -14.87 -9.35
CA LEU A 13 -2.50 -14.71 -9.82
C LEU A 13 -1.83 -16.06 -10.08
N VAL A 14 -1.96 -17.05 -9.19
CA VAL A 14 -1.33 -18.35 -9.37
C VAL A 14 -2.01 -19.21 -10.44
N ALA A 15 -3.31 -18.99 -10.71
CA ALA A 15 -4.03 -19.64 -11.80
C ALA A 15 -3.67 -19.04 -13.17
N SER A 16 -3.02 -17.87 -13.23
CA SER A 16 -2.58 -17.27 -14.47
C SER A 16 -1.47 -18.12 -15.10
N THR A 17 -1.62 -18.43 -16.38
CA THR A 17 -0.63 -19.18 -17.16
C THR A 17 0.21 -18.31 -18.07
N SER A 18 -0.23 -17.07 -18.31
CA SER A 18 0.46 -16.11 -19.18
C SER A 18 0.16 -14.67 -18.74
N PRO A 19 1.05 -14.07 -17.97
CA PRO A 19 2.25 -14.66 -17.34
C PRO A 19 1.91 -15.58 -16.17
N ALA A 20 2.77 -16.57 -15.90
CA ALA A 20 2.72 -17.33 -14.67
C ALA A 20 3.46 -16.61 -13.53
N PHE A 21 2.91 -16.67 -12.31
CA PHE A 21 3.45 -15.95 -11.17
C PHE A 21 3.92 -16.88 -10.04
N HIS A 22 5.06 -16.55 -9.46
CA HIS A 22 5.34 -16.85 -8.06
C HIS A 22 4.86 -15.66 -7.23
N VAL A 23 3.93 -15.87 -6.31
CA VAL A 23 3.31 -14.80 -5.52
C VAL A 23 3.91 -14.80 -4.12
N ILE A 24 4.55 -13.70 -3.74
CA ILE A 24 5.15 -13.50 -2.42
C ILE A 24 4.43 -12.33 -1.74
N VAL A 25 3.75 -12.59 -0.63
CA VAL A 25 2.99 -11.59 0.14
C VAL A 25 3.61 -11.46 1.54
N PRO A 26 4.65 -10.66 1.71
CA PRO A 26 5.32 -10.50 2.98
C PRO A 26 4.52 -9.57 3.90
N SER A 27 4.34 -9.95 5.17
CA SER A 27 4.00 -8.97 6.20
C SER A 27 5.18 -8.04 6.45
N LEU A 28 4.92 -6.75 6.51
CA LEU A 28 5.97 -5.77 6.79
C LEU A 28 6.62 -6.03 8.17
N PRO A 29 7.88 -5.65 8.40
CA PRO A 29 8.52 -5.79 9.69
C PRO A 29 7.70 -5.17 10.83
N GLY A 30 7.40 -5.96 11.85
CA GLY A 30 6.52 -5.57 12.96
C GLY A 30 5.03 -5.79 12.73
N TYR A 31 4.65 -6.34 11.58
CA TYR A 31 3.26 -6.65 11.24
C TYR A 31 3.00 -8.15 11.40
N THR A 32 1.99 -8.50 12.16
CA THR A 32 1.49 -9.86 12.37
C THR A 32 2.62 -10.88 12.68
N PHE A 33 2.95 -11.79 11.77
CA PHE A 33 3.97 -12.82 11.99
C PHE A 33 5.41 -12.37 11.71
N SER A 34 5.62 -11.16 11.19
CA SER A 34 6.96 -10.64 10.94
C SER A 34 7.56 -10.02 12.20
N SER A 35 8.79 -10.41 12.53
CA SER A 35 9.49 -9.85 13.68
C SER A 35 9.60 -8.32 13.59
N PRO A 36 9.41 -7.61 14.70
CA PRO A 36 9.54 -6.16 14.73
C PRO A 36 11.00 -5.73 14.59
N PRO A 37 11.25 -4.53 14.07
CA PRO A 37 12.57 -3.92 14.16
C PRO A 37 12.96 -3.59 15.62
N SER A 38 14.24 -3.35 15.86
CA SER A 38 14.73 -2.89 17.16
C SER A 38 14.07 -1.56 17.57
N VAL A 39 13.86 -1.35 18.87
CA VAL A 39 13.24 -0.14 19.41
C VAL A 39 14.22 0.99 19.70
N ASP A 40 15.52 0.73 19.63
CA ASP A 40 16.60 1.68 19.94
C ASP A 40 16.90 2.65 18.79
N LYS A 41 16.29 2.44 17.62
CA LYS A 41 16.46 3.30 16.45
C LYS A 41 15.18 3.38 15.62
N ASP A 42 15.06 4.48 14.89
CA ASP A 42 14.01 4.63 13.90
C ASP A 42 14.19 3.61 12.76
N PHE A 43 13.07 3.09 12.28
CA PHE A 43 13.00 2.13 11.19
C PHE A 43 12.08 2.69 10.10
N SER A 44 12.68 3.04 8.99
CA SER A 44 12.01 3.75 7.90
C SER A 44 11.49 2.80 6.81
N ARG A 45 10.69 3.34 5.88
CA ARG A 45 10.27 2.60 4.67
C ARG A 45 11.44 2.20 3.78
N TYR A 46 12.55 2.94 3.81
CA TYR A 46 13.79 2.55 3.14
C TYR A 46 14.40 1.26 3.75
N ASP A 47 14.32 1.12 5.07
CA ASP A 47 14.77 -0.11 5.74
C ASP A 47 13.84 -1.29 5.43
N VAL A 48 12.53 -1.05 5.36
CA VAL A 48 11.55 -2.04 4.89
C VAL A 48 11.89 -2.50 3.48
N ALA A 49 12.07 -1.57 2.53
CA ALA A 49 12.41 -1.88 1.14
C ALA A 49 13.72 -2.70 1.06
N ARG A 50 14.73 -2.32 1.83
CA ARG A 50 16.01 -3.06 1.91
C ARG A 50 15.79 -4.52 2.37
N LEU A 51 14.95 -4.74 3.37
CA LEU A 51 14.67 -6.09 3.87
C LEU A 51 13.85 -6.90 2.87
N ILE A 52 12.84 -6.30 2.22
CA ILE A 52 12.04 -6.96 1.17
C ILE A 52 12.93 -7.33 -0.02
N ASN A 53 13.79 -6.44 -0.50
CA ASN A 53 14.73 -6.79 -1.56
C ASN A 53 15.66 -7.95 -1.16
N LYS A 54 16.18 -7.93 0.08
CA LYS A 54 17.01 -9.02 0.60
C LYS A 54 16.24 -10.34 0.68
N LEU A 55 14.97 -10.31 1.07
CA LEU A 55 14.09 -11.48 1.07
C LEU A 55 13.93 -12.04 -0.35
N MET A 56 13.60 -11.20 -1.33
CA MET A 56 13.39 -11.62 -2.72
C MET A 56 14.66 -12.23 -3.33
N VAL A 57 15.81 -11.60 -3.10
CA VAL A 57 17.11 -12.17 -3.54
C VAL A 57 17.40 -13.49 -2.85
N GLY A 58 17.14 -13.60 -1.54
CA GLY A 58 17.32 -14.84 -0.76
C GLY A 58 16.40 -15.99 -1.18
N LEU A 59 15.22 -15.66 -1.73
CA LEU A 59 14.29 -16.65 -2.32
C LEU A 59 14.64 -17.05 -3.75
N GLY A 60 15.72 -16.50 -4.33
CA GLY A 60 16.19 -16.83 -5.68
C GLY A 60 15.71 -15.88 -6.77
N PHE A 61 15.01 -14.78 -6.46
CA PHE A 61 14.51 -13.80 -7.42
C PHE A 61 15.50 -12.64 -7.68
N GLY A 62 16.79 -12.85 -7.44
CA GLY A 62 17.82 -11.83 -7.63
C GLY A 62 18.01 -11.37 -9.09
N ASN A 63 17.58 -12.15 -10.09
CA ASN A 63 17.62 -11.76 -11.50
C ASN A 63 16.49 -10.80 -11.89
N GLY A 64 15.42 -10.75 -11.13
CA GLY A 64 14.33 -9.80 -11.34
C GLY A 64 13.01 -10.22 -10.71
N TYR A 65 12.26 -9.22 -10.23
CA TYR A 65 10.88 -9.39 -9.76
C TYR A 65 10.05 -8.12 -10.01
N ALA A 66 8.74 -8.28 -10.03
CA ALA A 66 7.77 -7.19 -10.05
C ALA A 66 7.40 -6.82 -8.61
N ALA A 67 7.35 -5.53 -8.29
CA ALA A 67 6.85 -5.05 -7.00
C ALA A 67 5.44 -4.47 -7.16
N GLN A 68 4.51 -4.89 -6.29
CA GLN A 68 3.16 -4.33 -6.20
C GLN A 68 2.93 -3.77 -4.81
N GLY A 69 2.18 -2.67 -4.70
CA GLY A 69 1.83 -2.09 -3.40
C GLY A 69 0.70 -1.07 -3.44
N GLY A 70 -0.08 -1.07 -2.36
CA GLY A 70 -1.02 -0.02 -1.96
C GLY A 70 -0.59 0.58 -0.63
N ASP A 71 -1.16 1.70 -0.19
CA ASP A 71 -0.87 2.37 1.08
C ASP A 71 0.66 2.48 1.36
N ILE A 72 1.12 2.10 2.56
CA ILE A 72 2.55 2.01 2.91
C ILE A 72 3.32 1.07 1.96
N GLY A 73 2.68 0.00 1.49
CA GLY A 73 3.27 -0.90 0.52
C GLY A 73 3.59 -0.22 -0.82
N SER A 74 2.86 0.81 -1.20
CA SER A 74 3.15 1.61 -2.39
C SER A 74 4.43 2.43 -2.25
N ASP A 75 4.68 3.01 -1.07
CA ASP A 75 5.94 3.68 -0.75
C ASP A 75 7.12 2.70 -0.83
N VAL A 76 6.94 1.50 -0.26
CA VAL A 76 7.96 0.44 -0.28
C VAL A 76 8.24 -0.02 -1.70
N ALA A 77 7.19 -0.28 -2.50
CA ALA A 77 7.33 -0.69 -3.90
C ALA A 77 8.01 0.39 -4.75
N ARG A 78 7.71 1.67 -4.50
CA ARG A 78 8.39 2.80 -5.15
C ARG A 78 9.87 2.85 -4.81
N ILE A 79 10.23 2.76 -3.52
CA ILE A 79 11.63 2.76 -3.09
C ILE A 79 12.37 1.57 -3.70
N LEU A 80 11.74 0.41 -3.75
CA LEU A 80 12.28 -0.79 -4.38
C LEU A 80 12.61 -0.53 -5.86
N GLY A 81 11.64 -0.03 -6.63
CA GLY A 81 11.81 0.25 -8.06
C GLY A 81 12.82 1.36 -8.37
N ALA A 82 12.95 2.34 -7.47
CA ALA A 82 13.88 3.45 -7.66
C ALA A 82 15.33 3.14 -7.26
N ARG A 83 15.56 2.11 -6.39
CA ARG A 83 16.87 1.88 -5.76
C ARG A 83 17.47 0.51 -5.99
N TYR A 84 16.73 -0.45 -6.55
CA TYR A 84 17.21 -1.83 -6.68
C TYR A 84 17.00 -2.35 -8.10
N ASP A 85 18.07 -2.64 -8.81
CA ASP A 85 18.07 -3.15 -10.20
C ASP A 85 17.39 -4.51 -10.35
N THR A 86 17.19 -5.22 -9.23
CA THR A 86 16.41 -6.46 -9.15
C THR A 86 14.92 -6.24 -9.37
N VAL A 87 14.39 -5.02 -9.17
CA VAL A 87 13.00 -4.67 -9.48
C VAL A 87 12.91 -4.21 -10.93
N LYS A 88 12.15 -4.92 -11.74
CA LYS A 88 12.04 -4.65 -13.17
C LYS A 88 10.85 -3.77 -13.53
N ILE A 89 9.76 -3.90 -12.78
CA ILE A 89 8.52 -3.15 -12.97
C ILE A 89 7.84 -2.92 -11.62
N VAL A 90 7.07 -1.84 -11.51
CA VAL A 90 6.33 -1.47 -10.30
C VAL A 90 4.86 -1.26 -10.64
N HIS A 91 3.95 -1.91 -9.93
CA HIS A 91 2.52 -1.68 -10.00
C HIS A 91 2.01 -1.08 -8.69
N LEU A 92 1.24 -0.01 -8.75
CA LEU A 92 0.68 0.65 -7.58
C LEU A 92 -0.84 0.78 -7.70
N ASN A 93 -1.54 0.77 -6.57
CA ASN A 93 -2.94 1.18 -6.46
C ASN A 93 -3.15 2.30 -5.43
N PHE A 94 -2.06 2.88 -4.96
CA PHE A 94 -2.06 4.08 -4.11
C PHE A 94 -0.86 4.96 -4.45
N CYS A 95 -1.08 6.28 -4.44
CA CYS A 95 -0.02 7.26 -4.64
C CYS A 95 -0.37 8.52 -3.82
N GLY A 96 0.41 8.80 -2.79
CA GLY A 96 0.18 9.97 -1.93
C GLY A 96 0.86 11.23 -2.45
N GLY A 97 0.23 12.38 -2.24
CA GLY A 97 0.78 13.69 -2.53
C GLY A 97 -0.01 14.48 -3.58
N LYS A 98 0.43 15.71 -3.82
CA LYS A 98 -0.15 16.59 -4.84
C LYS A 98 0.81 16.70 -6.02
N GLY A 99 0.36 16.36 -7.21
CA GLY A 99 1.08 16.60 -8.45
C GLY A 99 0.97 18.04 -8.94
N PRO A 100 1.36 18.32 -10.18
CA PRO A 100 1.29 19.65 -10.77
C PRO A 100 -0.14 20.20 -10.76
N ASP A 101 -0.24 21.54 -10.76
CA ASP A 101 -1.54 22.19 -10.89
C ASP A 101 -2.13 21.92 -12.27
N ILE A 102 -3.31 21.30 -12.29
CA ILE A 102 -4.04 20.91 -13.48
C ILE A 102 -5.51 21.23 -13.33
N GLU A 103 -6.19 21.44 -14.44
CA GLU A 103 -7.64 21.46 -14.48
C GLU A 103 -8.16 20.00 -14.45
N PHE A 104 -9.05 19.69 -13.50
CA PHE A 104 -9.62 18.35 -13.35
C PHE A 104 -10.81 18.18 -14.30
N THR A 105 -10.85 17.05 -14.95
CA THR A 105 -12.01 16.64 -15.74
C THR A 105 -13.22 16.34 -14.84
N GLU A 106 -14.41 16.31 -15.40
CA GLU A 106 -15.64 15.96 -14.65
C GLU A 106 -15.55 14.56 -14.03
N ALA A 107 -14.88 13.62 -14.69
CA ALA A 107 -14.66 12.26 -14.17
C ALA A 107 -13.68 12.21 -13.00
N GLU A 108 -12.73 13.13 -12.93
CA GLU A 108 -11.72 13.20 -11.85
C GLU A 108 -12.24 13.93 -10.59
N LYS A 109 -13.19 14.86 -10.74
CA LYS A 109 -13.69 15.68 -9.62
C LYS A 109 -14.20 14.89 -8.41
N PRO A 110 -14.94 13.76 -8.56
CA PRO A 110 -15.35 12.94 -7.43
C PRO A 110 -14.16 12.39 -6.63
N GLY A 111 -13.12 11.92 -7.31
CA GLY A 111 -11.90 11.44 -6.66
C GLY A 111 -11.16 12.55 -5.89
N VAL A 112 -11.03 13.74 -6.49
CA VAL A 112 -10.44 14.91 -5.82
C VAL A 112 -11.26 15.32 -4.58
N LYS A 113 -12.59 15.28 -4.66
CA LYS A 113 -13.46 15.53 -3.51
C LYS A 113 -13.23 14.50 -2.40
N ARG A 114 -13.11 13.22 -2.75
CA ARG A 114 -12.83 12.14 -1.78
C ARG A 114 -11.47 12.32 -1.10
N MET A 115 -10.45 12.65 -1.87
CA MET A 115 -9.13 13.00 -1.32
C MET A 115 -9.22 14.17 -0.34
N GLY A 116 -9.99 15.23 -0.69
CA GLY A 116 -10.23 16.37 0.20
C GLY A 116 -10.93 15.96 1.50
N TRP A 117 -11.94 15.08 1.43
CA TRP A 117 -12.60 14.52 2.59
C TRP A 117 -11.60 13.76 3.49
N PHE A 118 -10.81 12.84 2.90
CA PHE A 118 -9.82 12.08 3.66
C PHE A 118 -8.83 12.98 4.39
N LEU A 119 -8.26 13.97 3.70
CA LEU A 119 -7.26 14.87 4.27
C LEU A 119 -7.81 15.78 5.38
N ASN A 120 -9.09 16.17 5.30
CA ASN A 120 -9.67 17.12 6.25
C ASN A 120 -10.41 16.41 7.41
N GLU A 121 -10.98 15.24 7.19
CA GLU A 121 -11.91 14.61 8.15
C GLU A 121 -11.39 13.27 8.69
N ASP A 122 -10.61 12.50 7.90
CA ASP A 122 -10.21 11.14 8.26
C ASP A 122 -8.69 10.96 8.51
N TYR A 123 -7.89 12.00 8.28
CA TYR A 123 -6.43 11.96 8.41
C TYR A 123 -5.92 12.00 9.87
N ALA A 124 -6.80 12.25 10.85
CA ALA A 124 -6.43 12.46 12.26
C ALA A 124 -5.63 11.27 12.85
N TYR A 125 -5.97 10.03 12.46
CA TYR A 125 -5.25 8.84 12.93
C TYR A 125 -3.77 8.85 12.51
N VAL A 126 -3.44 9.39 11.34
CA VAL A 126 -2.05 9.50 10.85
C VAL A 126 -1.25 10.43 11.75
N LEU A 127 -1.85 11.56 12.15
CA LEU A 127 -1.21 12.52 13.05
C LEU A 127 -0.98 11.90 14.43
N GLU A 128 -1.95 11.13 14.95
CA GLU A 128 -1.82 10.42 16.22
C GLU A 128 -0.72 9.36 16.14
N HIS A 129 -0.71 8.52 15.10
CA HIS A 129 0.35 7.53 14.87
C HIS A 129 1.74 8.20 14.75
N ARG A 130 1.81 9.37 14.09
CA ARG A 130 3.07 10.08 13.85
C ARG A 130 3.63 10.73 15.11
N HIS A 131 2.79 11.42 15.87
CA HIS A 131 3.21 12.30 16.96
C HIS A 131 3.06 11.69 18.36
N ARG A 132 2.18 10.70 18.53
CA ARG A 132 1.85 10.05 19.79
C ARG A 132 1.87 8.54 19.71
N SER A 133 2.76 7.97 18.87
CA SER A 133 2.84 6.53 18.57
C SER A 133 2.78 5.67 19.84
N SER A 134 3.57 5.99 20.87
CA SER A 134 3.61 5.20 22.10
C SER A 134 2.31 5.30 22.90
N THR A 135 1.69 6.49 22.98
CA THR A 135 0.44 6.70 23.70
C THR A 135 -0.68 5.87 23.10
N ILE A 136 -0.92 6.02 21.81
CA ILE A 136 -1.98 5.29 21.12
C ILE A 136 -1.70 3.77 21.08
N SER A 137 -0.45 3.37 20.99
CA SER A 137 -0.03 1.96 21.07
C SER A 137 -0.48 1.30 22.37
N ILE A 138 -0.24 1.96 23.51
CA ILE A 138 -0.64 1.45 24.82
C ILE A 138 -2.17 1.36 24.93
N VAL A 139 -2.88 2.40 24.46
CA VAL A 139 -4.36 2.42 24.47
C VAL A 139 -4.92 1.25 23.67
N LEU A 140 -4.45 1.05 22.45
CA LEU A 140 -4.95 0.00 21.56
C LEU A 140 -4.51 -1.41 21.95
N ALA A 141 -3.40 -1.55 22.67
CA ALA A 141 -2.95 -2.84 23.22
C ALA A 141 -3.67 -3.22 24.53
N SER A 142 -4.38 -2.30 25.16
CA SER A 142 -5.03 -2.56 26.45
C SER A 142 -6.43 -3.15 26.34
N ASN A 143 -7.09 -3.04 25.17
CA ASN A 143 -8.47 -3.46 25.00
C ASN A 143 -8.77 -3.88 23.55
N PRO A 144 -9.22 -5.14 23.29
CA PRO A 144 -9.49 -5.61 21.94
C PRO A 144 -10.64 -4.87 21.25
N VAL A 145 -11.61 -4.34 22.01
CA VAL A 145 -12.71 -3.54 21.45
C VAL A 145 -12.21 -2.17 21.00
N ALA A 146 -11.27 -1.56 21.74
CA ALA A 146 -10.61 -0.33 21.28
C ALA A 146 -9.83 -0.57 19.96
N LEU A 147 -9.11 -1.69 19.86
CA LEU A 147 -8.43 -2.08 18.64
C LEU A 147 -9.42 -2.34 17.50
N LEU A 148 -10.55 -3.03 17.77
CA LEU A 148 -11.61 -3.26 16.79
C LEU A 148 -12.19 -1.94 16.28
N ALA A 149 -12.50 -0.99 17.16
CA ALA A 149 -13.02 0.31 16.76
C ALA A 149 -12.03 1.06 15.87
N TRP A 150 -10.73 1.06 16.22
CA TRP A 150 -9.67 1.76 15.51
C TRP A 150 -9.40 1.19 14.12
N VAL A 151 -9.31 -0.14 14.00
CA VAL A 151 -9.02 -0.82 12.75
C VAL A 151 -10.30 -1.00 11.91
N GLY A 152 -11.40 -1.40 12.55
CA GLY A 152 -12.68 -1.66 11.87
C GLY A 152 -13.24 -0.42 11.19
N GLU A 153 -13.09 0.77 11.81
CA GLU A 153 -13.47 2.04 11.18
C GLU A 153 -12.85 2.19 9.77
N LYS A 154 -11.58 1.79 9.58
CA LYS A 154 -10.89 1.92 8.30
C LYS A 154 -11.48 0.97 7.24
N PHE A 155 -11.82 -0.26 7.63
CA PHE A 155 -12.53 -1.17 6.72
C PHE A 155 -13.90 -0.61 6.30
N LEU A 156 -14.63 0.03 7.21
CA LEU A 156 -15.95 0.60 6.90
C LEU A 156 -15.88 1.87 6.05
N SER A 157 -14.89 2.75 6.30
CA SER A 157 -14.81 4.06 5.65
C SER A 157 -14.05 4.05 4.32
N TRP A 158 -13.11 3.09 4.14
CA TRP A 158 -12.19 3.09 3.02
C TRP A 158 -12.51 2.04 1.95
N SER A 159 -13.42 1.12 2.23
CA SER A 159 -13.92 0.18 1.23
C SER A 159 -15.05 0.78 0.40
N ASP A 160 -15.21 0.31 -0.83
CA ASP A 160 -16.38 0.57 -1.67
C ASP A 160 -17.59 -0.22 -1.14
N VAL A 161 -17.36 -1.52 -0.91
CA VAL A 161 -18.31 -2.41 -0.25
C VAL A 161 -17.69 -2.89 1.06
N SER A 162 -18.33 -2.57 2.19
CA SER A 162 -17.82 -2.97 3.50
C SER A 162 -17.62 -4.48 3.57
N PRO A 163 -16.44 -4.97 3.99
CA PRO A 163 -16.20 -6.38 4.22
C PRO A 163 -17.16 -6.95 5.29
N SER A 164 -17.32 -8.26 5.31
CA SER A 164 -18.13 -8.93 6.35
C SER A 164 -17.54 -8.65 7.74
N LEU A 165 -18.38 -8.69 8.75
CA LEU A 165 -17.93 -8.55 10.14
C LEU A 165 -16.88 -9.63 10.48
N ASP A 166 -17.04 -10.85 10.00
CA ASP A 166 -16.08 -11.94 10.22
C ASP A 166 -14.70 -11.58 9.64
N THR A 167 -14.65 -11.02 8.43
CA THR A 167 -13.38 -10.56 7.80
C THR A 167 -12.69 -9.48 8.63
N ILE A 168 -13.47 -8.53 9.16
CA ILE A 168 -12.93 -7.47 10.04
C ILE A 168 -12.42 -8.09 11.35
N LEU A 169 -13.21 -8.99 11.95
CA LEU A 169 -12.83 -9.66 13.19
C LEU A 169 -11.59 -10.57 13.03
N GLU A 170 -11.45 -11.29 11.92
CA GLU A 170 -10.25 -12.06 11.61
C GLU A 170 -9.01 -11.15 11.59
N SER A 171 -9.08 -10.04 10.87
CA SER A 171 -7.98 -9.08 10.80
C SER A 171 -7.61 -8.53 12.17
N VAL A 172 -8.60 -8.06 12.94
CA VAL A 172 -8.38 -7.50 14.30
C VAL A 172 -7.87 -8.55 15.26
N THR A 173 -8.42 -9.77 15.20
CA THR A 173 -7.98 -10.90 16.04
C THR A 173 -6.54 -11.25 15.80
N LEU A 174 -6.12 -11.30 14.52
CA LEU A 174 -4.71 -11.55 14.18
C LEU A 174 -3.78 -10.50 14.81
N TRP A 175 -4.11 -9.22 14.69
CA TRP A 175 -3.35 -8.13 15.34
C TRP A 175 -3.31 -8.26 16.85
N TRP A 176 -4.44 -8.64 17.46
CA TRP A 176 -4.57 -8.79 18.90
C TRP A 176 -3.74 -9.94 19.43
N VAL A 177 -3.89 -11.15 18.88
CA VAL A 177 -3.20 -12.35 19.39
C VAL A 177 -1.69 -12.36 19.09
N THR A 178 -1.25 -11.63 18.08
CA THR A 178 0.18 -11.47 17.78
C THR A 178 0.82 -10.31 18.55
N GLU A 179 0.02 -9.48 19.25
CA GLU A 179 0.46 -8.30 20.00
C GLU A 179 1.32 -7.32 19.18
N THR A 180 1.12 -7.30 17.85
CA THR A 180 2.01 -6.57 16.93
C THR A 180 1.48 -5.19 16.52
N PHE A 181 0.18 -4.91 16.71
CA PHE A 181 -0.37 -3.63 16.30
C PHE A 181 0.40 -2.42 16.84
N PRO A 182 0.81 -2.37 18.14
CA PRO A 182 1.62 -1.28 18.67
C PRO A 182 2.93 -1.03 17.91
N ARG A 183 3.54 -2.09 17.38
CA ARG A 183 4.80 -1.99 16.64
C ARG A 183 4.60 -1.55 15.20
N SER A 184 3.47 -1.90 14.60
CA SER A 184 3.16 -1.59 13.19
C SER A 184 2.97 -0.09 12.94
N ILE A 185 2.64 0.70 13.95
CA ILE A 185 2.42 2.13 13.80
C ILE A 185 3.70 2.98 13.95
N TYR A 186 4.80 2.45 14.49
CA TYR A 186 6.06 3.20 14.63
C TYR A 186 6.64 3.73 13.31
N PRO A 187 6.52 3.06 12.16
CA PRO A 187 6.97 3.60 10.87
C PRO A 187 6.30 4.93 10.47
N TYR A 188 5.13 5.25 11.02
CA TYR A 188 4.48 6.55 10.81
C TYR A 188 5.29 7.75 11.32
N ARG A 189 6.21 7.56 12.25
CA ARG A 189 7.14 8.60 12.74
C ARG A 189 8.05 9.12 11.64
N LYS A 190 8.29 8.34 10.59
CA LYS A 190 9.14 8.66 9.42
C LYS A 190 8.33 8.51 8.13
N LEU A 191 7.17 9.17 8.07
CA LEU A 191 6.29 9.16 6.89
C LEU A 191 6.91 9.87 5.69
N ASP A 192 7.61 10.98 5.95
CA ASP A 192 8.15 11.80 4.89
C ASP A 192 9.42 11.17 4.29
N SER A 193 9.68 11.53 3.04
CA SER A 193 10.94 11.21 2.38
C SER A 193 12.12 11.90 3.07
N SER A 194 13.33 11.50 2.74
CA SER A 194 14.55 12.15 3.25
C SER A 194 14.68 13.63 2.88
N HIS A 195 13.86 14.10 1.93
CA HIS A 195 13.82 15.49 1.45
C HIS A 195 12.63 16.30 2.03
N GLY A 196 11.84 15.68 2.92
CA GLY A 196 10.59 16.23 3.42
C GLY A 196 9.44 16.13 2.40
N GLY A 197 8.28 15.68 2.87
CA GLY A 197 7.10 15.47 2.04
C GLY A 197 6.88 14.01 1.59
N PRO A 198 5.80 13.75 0.86
CA PRO A 198 5.40 12.40 0.49
C PRO A 198 6.46 11.68 -0.36
N ILE A 199 6.67 10.39 -0.08
CA ILE A 199 7.63 9.54 -0.81
C ILE A 199 7.34 9.50 -2.31
N HIS A 200 6.07 9.49 -2.70
CA HIS A 200 5.70 9.47 -4.11
C HIS A 200 6.08 10.74 -4.89
N MET A 201 6.27 11.86 -4.20
CA MET A 201 6.63 13.15 -4.79
C MET A 201 8.14 13.47 -4.65
N ASP A 202 8.94 12.56 -4.09
CA ASP A 202 10.39 12.74 -3.99
C ASP A 202 11.04 12.54 -5.37
N PRO A 203 11.70 13.57 -5.96
CA PRO A 203 12.36 13.45 -7.26
C PRO A 203 13.44 12.36 -7.31
N ASN A 204 14.06 12.03 -6.17
CA ASN A 204 15.07 10.97 -6.10
C ASN A 204 14.46 9.56 -6.08
N LEU A 205 13.14 9.46 -6.02
CA LEU A 205 12.36 8.23 -6.12
C LEU A 205 11.47 8.21 -7.37
N HIS A 206 11.80 9.03 -8.37
CA HIS A 206 11.17 8.94 -9.68
C HIS A 206 11.43 7.56 -10.29
N LEU A 207 10.38 6.89 -10.74
CA LEU A 207 10.49 5.53 -11.27
C LEU A 207 10.91 5.55 -12.73
N ASN A 208 12.15 5.15 -13.00
CA ASN A 208 12.63 4.93 -14.36
C ASN A 208 12.22 3.57 -14.94
N VAL A 209 11.96 2.59 -14.07
CA VAL A 209 11.35 1.32 -14.45
C VAL A 209 9.88 1.53 -14.83
N PRO A 210 9.28 0.66 -15.68
CA PRO A 210 7.87 0.78 -16.03
C PRO A 210 6.97 0.81 -14.79
N LEU A 211 6.04 1.77 -14.77
CA LEU A 211 5.03 1.97 -13.73
C LEU A 211 3.65 1.61 -14.26
N GLY A 212 2.93 0.73 -13.56
CA GLY A 212 1.49 0.48 -13.72
C GLY A 212 0.71 1.08 -12.56
N PHE A 213 -0.51 1.55 -12.83
CA PHE A 213 -1.37 2.10 -11.79
C PHE A 213 -2.83 1.69 -11.98
N SER A 214 -3.44 1.15 -10.91
CA SER A 214 -4.88 0.91 -10.83
C SER A 214 -5.51 1.93 -9.88
N ASN A 215 -6.37 2.80 -10.42
CA ASN A 215 -7.08 3.84 -9.68
C ASN A 215 -8.50 3.38 -9.39
N PHE A 216 -8.81 3.14 -8.13
CA PHE A 216 -10.14 2.74 -7.68
C PHE A 216 -10.93 3.96 -7.18
N ALA A 217 -12.21 4.05 -7.56
CA ALA A 217 -13.03 5.23 -7.29
C ALA A 217 -13.22 5.52 -5.79
N LYS A 218 -13.17 4.48 -4.94
CA LYS A 218 -13.30 4.60 -3.47
C LYS A 218 -11.98 4.48 -2.72
N GLU A 219 -10.83 4.54 -3.42
CA GLU A 219 -9.56 4.75 -2.74
C GLU A 219 -9.61 6.04 -1.90
N ILE A 220 -8.87 6.12 -0.80
CA ILE A 220 -8.84 7.32 0.07
C ILE A 220 -8.18 8.52 -0.62
N ILE A 221 -7.24 8.25 -1.53
CA ILE A 221 -6.58 9.25 -2.38
C ILE A 221 -6.62 8.77 -3.84
N PRO A 222 -7.79 8.84 -4.54
CA PRO A 222 -7.84 8.57 -5.97
C PRO A 222 -6.99 9.57 -6.74
N MET A 223 -6.06 9.08 -7.56
CA MET A 223 -5.07 9.94 -8.22
C MET A 223 -5.36 10.13 -9.71
N PRO A 224 -5.45 11.37 -10.19
CA PRO A 224 -5.50 11.66 -11.62
C PRO A 224 -4.29 11.08 -12.36
N GLU A 225 -4.51 10.54 -13.57
CA GLU A 225 -3.45 9.91 -14.38
C GLU A 225 -2.23 10.82 -14.54
N ARG A 226 -2.45 12.12 -14.81
CA ARG A 226 -1.37 13.10 -15.00
C ARG A 226 -0.52 13.31 -13.75
N TRP A 227 -1.08 13.13 -12.57
CA TRP A 227 -0.33 13.18 -11.32
C TRP A 227 0.53 11.94 -11.14
N VAL A 228 -0.02 10.75 -11.42
CA VAL A 228 0.75 9.52 -11.38
C VAL A 228 1.88 9.54 -12.40
N ALA A 229 1.60 9.99 -13.64
CA ALA A 229 2.58 10.10 -14.72
C ALA A 229 3.75 11.03 -14.36
N SER A 230 3.52 12.07 -13.54
CA SER A 230 4.60 12.96 -13.10
C SER A 230 5.60 12.29 -12.14
N THR A 231 5.29 11.11 -11.61
CA THR A 231 6.10 10.39 -10.61
C THR A 231 6.94 9.25 -11.16
N GLY A 232 6.83 8.93 -12.45
CA GLY A 232 7.57 7.81 -13.04
C GLY A 232 7.18 7.52 -14.49
N ASN A 233 7.82 6.50 -15.05
CA ASN A 233 7.57 5.99 -16.40
C ASN A 233 6.23 5.22 -16.44
N LEU A 234 5.12 5.94 -16.42
CA LEU A 234 3.76 5.37 -16.44
C LEU A 234 3.48 4.75 -17.80
N VAL A 235 3.27 3.44 -17.85
CA VAL A 235 2.97 2.68 -19.09
C VAL A 235 1.59 2.05 -19.06
N LEU A 236 0.96 1.95 -17.90
CA LEU A 236 -0.41 1.49 -17.73
C LEU A 236 -1.09 2.33 -16.66
N TYR A 237 -2.26 2.89 -16.98
CA TYR A 237 -3.18 3.48 -16.01
C TYR A 237 -4.58 2.93 -16.29
N ARG A 238 -5.26 2.47 -15.24
CA ARG A 238 -6.64 2.02 -15.32
C ARG A 238 -7.47 2.66 -14.22
N HIS A 239 -8.60 3.22 -14.61
CA HIS A 239 -9.62 3.69 -13.69
C HIS A 239 -10.73 2.66 -13.56
N HIS A 240 -11.13 2.38 -12.31
CA HIS A 240 -12.21 1.46 -11.97
C HIS A 240 -13.27 2.20 -11.17
N GLU A 241 -14.52 2.06 -11.57
CA GLU A 241 -15.69 2.67 -10.90
C GLU A 241 -15.99 2.00 -9.55
N HIS A 242 -15.54 0.74 -9.37
CA HIS A 242 -15.71 -0.07 -8.18
C HIS A 242 -14.37 -0.42 -7.53
N GLY A 243 -14.44 -0.67 -6.22
CA GLY A 243 -13.29 -0.98 -5.38
C GLY A 243 -12.78 0.24 -4.64
N GLY A 244 -12.16 -0.01 -3.51
CA GLY A 244 -11.63 0.99 -2.58
C GLY A 244 -10.19 0.72 -2.20
N HIS A 245 -9.85 1.15 -0.99
CA HIS A 245 -8.49 1.08 -0.47
C HIS A 245 -7.95 -0.35 -0.35
N PHE A 246 -8.82 -1.30 -0.03
CA PHE A 246 -8.47 -2.71 0.13
C PHE A 246 -8.72 -3.50 -1.15
N ALA A 247 -8.28 -3.00 -2.31
CA ALA A 247 -8.59 -3.54 -3.62
C ALA A 247 -8.30 -5.04 -3.78
N ALA A 248 -7.24 -5.57 -3.17
CA ALA A 248 -6.92 -6.99 -3.21
C ALA A 248 -7.96 -7.87 -2.46
N LEU A 249 -8.65 -7.29 -1.48
CA LEU A 249 -9.74 -7.92 -0.73
C LEU A 249 -11.09 -7.72 -1.42
N GLU A 250 -11.37 -6.49 -1.88
CA GLU A 250 -12.69 -6.08 -2.39
C GLU A 250 -12.94 -6.53 -3.83
N VAL A 251 -11.94 -6.38 -4.70
CA VAL A 251 -12.02 -6.62 -6.14
C VAL A 251 -10.79 -7.41 -6.66
N PRO A 252 -10.49 -8.58 -6.05
CA PRO A 252 -9.25 -9.32 -6.29
C PRO A 252 -9.05 -9.70 -7.76
N GLU A 253 -10.12 -10.07 -8.46
CA GLU A 253 -10.05 -10.44 -9.88
C GLU A 253 -9.63 -9.25 -10.76
N VAL A 254 -10.19 -8.07 -10.48
CA VAL A 254 -9.89 -6.85 -11.24
C VAL A 254 -8.44 -6.46 -11.05
N LEU A 255 -7.96 -6.41 -9.81
CA LEU A 255 -6.57 -6.06 -9.51
C LEU A 255 -5.60 -7.11 -10.08
N ALA A 256 -5.92 -8.41 -9.97
CA ALA A 256 -5.10 -9.47 -10.54
C ALA A 256 -4.98 -9.36 -12.06
N LYS A 257 -6.08 -9.03 -12.74
CA LYS A 257 -6.09 -8.79 -14.19
C LYS A 257 -5.20 -7.61 -14.57
N ASP A 258 -5.28 -6.52 -13.83
CA ASP A 258 -4.45 -5.33 -14.09
C ASP A 258 -2.96 -5.66 -13.92
N ILE A 259 -2.59 -6.38 -12.87
CA ILE A 259 -1.22 -6.83 -12.63
C ILE A 259 -0.75 -7.74 -13.78
N ALA A 260 -1.56 -8.71 -14.19
CA ALA A 260 -1.20 -9.64 -15.26
C ALA A 260 -1.02 -8.92 -16.61
N ASP A 261 -1.94 -8.02 -16.96
CA ASP A 261 -1.86 -7.24 -18.19
C ASP A 261 -0.65 -6.29 -18.19
N PHE A 262 -0.36 -5.66 -17.04
CA PHE A 262 0.82 -4.82 -16.87
C PHE A 262 2.12 -5.62 -17.03
N VAL A 263 2.21 -6.81 -16.40
CA VAL A 263 3.39 -7.68 -16.56
C VAL A 263 3.58 -8.09 -18.02
N LYS A 264 2.51 -8.46 -18.74
CA LYS A 264 2.58 -8.76 -20.18
C LYS A 264 3.14 -7.59 -21.00
N LEU A 265 2.72 -6.38 -20.66
CA LEU A 265 3.11 -5.17 -21.38
C LEU A 265 4.56 -4.78 -21.11
N ALA A 266 5.00 -4.88 -19.86
CA ALA A 266 6.19 -4.19 -19.36
C ALA A 266 7.36 -5.11 -18.99
N TRP A 267 7.13 -6.40 -18.72
CA TRP A 267 8.19 -7.33 -18.34
C TRP A 267 9.06 -7.69 -19.57
N ARG A 268 10.35 -7.44 -19.47
CA ARG A 268 11.34 -7.73 -20.51
C ARG A 268 12.49 -8.56 -19.95
#